data_1f591d42f156892252d0cd1086f1143f
#
_entry.id   1f591d42f156892252d0cd1086f1143f
#
_cell.length_a   1.000
_cell.length_b   1.000
_cell.length_c   1.000
_cell.angle_alpha   90.00
_cell.angle_beta   90.00
_cell.angle_gamma   90.00
#
_symmetry.space_group_name_H-M   'P 1'
#
loop_
_entity.id
_entity.type
_entity.pdbx_description
1 polymer ?
#
loop_
_entity_poly.entity_id
_entity_poly.type
_entity_poly.pdbx_seq_one_letter_code
_entity_poly.pdbx_strand_id
1 'polypeptide(L)'
;MSKISSLIGIVTIFFVSLTVISIIFPSLFSSIFGKFSNNLIPYEVGILGVPVILSNLGLLIFGVIYYKKKFPSSISNSIDKIRTFEIPKKPTLIILLIIFSVYIGVSSPELLLDESKQWGDYEILEDALKIWPDGESENIYIEEQNDRYVRMLLLDASQKIFQNIKILPFVASILVILFTYLLTVQITEKRFAGIIAILVLIQSHTFLRFDTVAVYENFWVLFYLLSIYVIKKQWILSPIFYILSFFTK
;
A
#
# COMPACT_ATOMS: atom_id res chain seq x y z
N MET A 1 -11.02 17.52 -18.73
CA MET A 1 -10.56 16.24 -18.15
C MET A 1 -10.77 15.15 -19.19
N SER A 2 -9.75 14.33 -19.47
CA SER A 2 -9.90 13.20 -20.39
C SER A 2 -10.83 12.13 -19.79
N LYS A 3 -11.56 11.35 -20.63
CA LYS A 3 -12.41 10.24 -20.15
C LYS A 3 -11.65 9.24 -19.26
N ILE A 4 -10.35 9.05 -19.51
CA ILE A 4 -9.47 8.19 -18.72
C ILE A 4 -9.22 8.77 -17.30
N SER A 5 -9.02 10.08 -17.19
CA SER A 5 -8.86 10.75 -15.88
C SER A 5 -10.13 10.64 -15.02
N SER A 6 -11.31 10.71 -15.64
CA SER A 6 -12.59 10.50 -14.96
C SER A 6 -12.74 9.04 -14.49
N LEU A 7 -12.39 8.06 -15.33
CA LEU A 7 -12.45 6.65 -14.98
C LEU A 7 -11.53 6.33 -13.79
N ILE A 8 -10.26 6.78 -13.85
CA ILE A 8 -9.31 6.61 -12.75
C ILE A 8 -9.86 7.24 -11.45
N GLY A 9 -10.44 8.44 -11.55
CA GLY A 9 -11.07 9.09 -10.40
C GLY A 9 -12.19 8.25 -9.78
N ILE A 10 -13.10 7.71 -10.60
CA ILE A 10 -14.21 6.87 -10.14
C ILE A 10 -13.69 5.59 -9.46
N VAL A 11 -12.74 4.90 -10.08
CA VAL A 11 -12.13 3.68 -9.54
C VAL A 11 -11.43 3.98 -8.22
N THR A 12 -10.67 5.06 -8.14
CA THR A 12 -10.00 5.48 -6.90
C THR A 12 -11.01 5.77 -5.79
N ILE A 13 -12.07 6.52 -6.07
CA ILE A 13 -13.13 6.80 -5.10
C ILE A 13 -13.78 5.51 -4.60
N PHE A 14 -14.06 4.57 -5.50
CA PHE A 14 -14.64 3.27 -5.14
C PHE A 14 -13.75 2.50 -4.16
N PHE A 15 -12.45 2.34 -4.46
CA PHE A 15 -11.53 1.62 -3.60
C PHE A 15 -11.26 2.32 -2.27
N VAL A 16 -11.14 3.66 -2.28
CA VAL A 16 -11.01 4.44 -1.04
C VAL A 16 -12.26 4.27 -0.17
N SER A 17 -13.46 4.32 -0.76
CA SER A 17 -14.70 4.09 -0.02
C SER A 17 -14.76 2.69 0.58
N LEU A 18 -14.38 1.67 -0.19
CA LEU A 18 -14.32 0.29 0.29
C LEU A 18 -13.35 0.14 1.48
N THR A 19 -12.17 0.74 1.39
CA THR A 19 -11.18 0.74 2.46
C THR A 19 -11.70 1.46 3.70
N VAL A 20 -12.31 2.61 3.54
CA VAL A 20 -12.93 3.38 4.65
C VAL A 20 -14.02 2.55 5.34
N ILE A 21 -14.88 1.89 4.58
CA ILE A 21 -15.93 1.01 5.11
C ILE A 21 -15.31 -0.16 5.90
N SER A 22 -14.24 -0.77 5.40
CA SER A 22 -13.57 -1.88 6.08
C SER A 22 -12.90 -1.47 7.40
N ILE A 23 -12.42 -0.22 7.51
CA ILE A 23 -11.85 0.32 8.75
C ILE A 23 -12.95 0.66 9.76
N ILE A 24 -14.07 1.21 9.28
CA ILE A 24 -15.22 1.58 10.15
C ILE A 24 -15.90 0.33 10.68
N PHE A 25 -16.12 -0.67 9.83
CA PHE A 25 -16.81 -1.91 10.14
C PHE A 25 -15.92 -3.13 9.84
N PRO A 26 -14.91 -3.44 10.69
CA PRO A 26 -13.94 -4.50 10.40
C PRO A 26 -14.58 -5.89 10.27
N SER A 27 -15.68 -6.13 10.97
CA SER A 27 -16.40 -7.42 10.93
C SER A 27 -17.37 -7.58 9.74
N LEU A 28 -17.64 -6.49 9.00
CA LEU A 28 -18.62 -6.50 7.91
C LEU A 28 -18.21 -7.45 6.78
N PHE A 29 -16.97 -7.38 6.34
CA PHE A 29 -16.47 -8.22 5.26
C PHE A 29 -16.35 -9.69 5.67
N SER A 30 -15.92 -9.96 6.90
CA SER A 30 -15.87 -11.32 7.45
C SER A 30 -17.27 -11.95 7.47
N SER A 31 -18.32 -11.18 7.80
CA SER A 31 -19.69 -11.66 7.78
C SER A 31 -20.23 -11.91 6.37
N ILE A 32 -19.86 -11.09 5.38
CA ILE A 32 -20.29 -11.26 3.98
C ILE A 32 -19.65 -12.49 3.34
N PHE A 33 -18.38 -12.78 3.65
CA PHE A 33 -17.65 -13.91 3.08
C PHE A 33 -17.76 -15.22 3.87
N GLY A 34 -18.67 -15.29 4.84
CA GLY A 34 -19.04 -16.54 5.51
C GLY A 34 -18.01 -17.08 6.51
N LYS A 35 -16.97 -16.34 6.86
CA LYS A 35 -16.06 -16.69 7.95
C LYS A 35 -16.66 -16.27 9.30
N PHE A 36 -17.67 -16.99 9.74
CA PHE A 36 -18.35 -16.70 11.02
C PHE A 36 -17.58 -17.27 12.21
N SER A 37 -17.10 -16.41 13.08
CA SER A 37 -17.12 -16.71 14.50
C SER A 37 -18.47 -16.26 15.05
N ASN A 38 -19.16 -17.10 15.81
CA ASN A 38 -20.53 -16.90 16.29
C ASN A 38 -20.74 -15.63 17.17
N ASN A 39 -19.71 -14.84 17.38
CA ASN A 39 -19.70 -13.65 18.25
C ASN A 39 -19.37 -12.33 17.52
N LEU A 40 -19.26 -12.32 16.18
CA LEU A 40 -18.95 -11.09 15.45
C LEU A 40 -20.24 -10.33 15.13
N ILE A 41 -20.35 -9.09 15.61
CA ILE A 41 -21.42 -8.16 15.24
C ILE A 41 -20.99 -7.45 13.96
N PRO A 42 -21.65 -7.67 12.82
CA PRO A 42 -21.20 -7.14 11.51
C PRO A 42 -21.07 -5.62 11.46
N TYR A 43 -21.88 -4.92 12.24
CA TYR A 43 -21.93 -3.44 12.27
C TYR A 43 -21.25 -2.83 13.48
N GLU A 44 -20.43 -3.59 14.18
CA GLU A 44 -19.65 -3.05 15.27
C GLU A 44 -18.59 -2.07 14.73
N VAL A 45 -18.59 -0.85 15.27
CA VAL A 45 -17.67 0.20 14.86
C VAL A 45 -16.30 -0.08 15.48
N GLY A 46 -15.29 -0.27 14.63
CA GLY A 46 -13.91 -0.45 15.08
C GLY A 46 -13.36 0.75 15.85
N ILE A 47 -12.32 0.54 16.65
CA ILE A 47 -11.68 1.60 17.47
C ILE A 47 -11.31 2.84 16.64
N LEU A 48 -10.86 2.64 15.40
CA LEU A 48 -10.52 3.73 14.48
C LEU A 48 -11.72 4.27 13.69
N GLY A 49 -12.90 3.67 13.84
CA GLY A 49 -14.09 4.04 13.07
C GLY A 49 -14.49 5.49 13.29
N VAL A 50 -14.59 5.93 14.54
CA VAL A 50 -14.98 7.32 14.88
C VAL A 50 -13.98 8.36 14.35
N PRO A 51 -12.66 8.24 14.60
CA PRO A 51 -11.65 9.13 13.99
C PRO A 51 -11.71 9.18 12.47
N VAL A 52 -11.89 8.03 11.81
CA VAL A 52 -11.97 7.94 10.34
C VAL A 52 -13.23 8.62 9.81
N ILE A 53 -14.39 8.43 10.45
CA ILE A 53 -15.63 9.12 10.07
C ILE A 53 -15.45 10.63 10.21
N LEU A 54 -14.96 11.11 11.34
CA LEU A 54 -14.79 12.54 11.61
C LEU A 54 -13.81 13.20 10.63
N SER A 55 -12.68 12.56 10.34
CA SER A 55 -11.69 13.08 9.38
C SER A 55 -12.24 13.12 7.95
N ASN A 56 -12.96 12.09 7.51
CA ASN A 56 -13.59 12.08 6.19
C ASN A 56 -14.71 13.13 6.07
N LEU A 57 -15.55 13.30 7.11
CA LEU A 57 -16.55 14.37 7.15
C LEU A 57 -15.88 15.74 7.10
N GLY A 58 -14.80 15.95 7.85
CA GLY A 58 -14.02 17.18 7.81
C GLY A 58 -13.48 17.48 6.41
N LEU A 59 -12.89 16.49 5.73
CA LEU A 59 -12.40 16.62 4.37
C LEU A 59 -13.53 16.91 3.37
N LEU A 60 -14.68 16.25 3.51
CA LEU A 60 -15.86 16.50 2.68
C LEU A 60 -16.37 17.95 2.85
N ILE A 61 -16.54 18.41 4.09
CA ILE A 61 -16.97 19.77 4.39
C ILE A 61 -15.97 20.77 3.80
N PHE A 62 -14.67 20.55 4.02
CA PHE A 62 -13.62 21.38 3.46
C PHE A 62 -13.69 21.43 1.93
N GLY A 63 -13.84 20.26 1.27
CA GLY A 63 -13.99 20.16 -0.17
C GLY A 63 -15.21 20.91 -0.71
N VAL A 64 -16.37 20.80 -0.03
CA VAL A 64 -17.59 21.52 -0.43
C VAL A 64 -17.42 23.05 -0.27
N ILE A 65 -16.82 23.51 0.83
CA ILE A 65 -16.56 24.94 1.06
C ILE A 65 -15.59 25.48 0.01
N TYR A 66 -14.53 24.72 -0.32
CA TYR A 66 -13.58 25.06 -1.37
C TYR A 66 -14.25 25.14 -2.74
N TYR A 67 -15.03 24.13 -3.11
CA TYR A 67 -15.74 24.09 -4.39
C TYR A 67 -16.72 25.25 -4.53
N LYS A 68 -17.45 25.59 -3.45
CA LYS A 68 -18.39 26.73 -3.42
C LYS A 68 -17.70 28.08 -3.31
N LYS A 69 -16.37 28.14 -3.29
CA LYS A 69 -15.57 29.38 -3.15
C LYS A 69 -15.96 30.20 -1.91
N LYS A 70 -16.34 29.52 -0.83
CA LYS A 70 -16.79 30.18 0.43
C LYS A 70 -15.68 30.38 1.44
N PHE A 71 -14.44 30.04 1.13
CA PHE A 71 -13.30 30.34 1.99
C PHE A 71 -12.99 31.84 1.96
N PRO A 72 -12.53 32.42 3.08
CA PRO A 72 -11.92 33.74 3.10
C PRO A 72 -10.81 33.82 2.06
N SER A 73 -10.64 35.00 1.46
CA SER A 73 -9.63 35.20 0.39
C SER A 73 -8.22 34.79 0.80
N SER A 74 -7.84 35.00 2.07
CA SER A 74 -6.54 34.59 2.60
C SER A 74 -6.33 33.07 2.53
N ILE A 75 -7.35 32.27 2.91
CA ILE A 75 -7.27 30.79 2.88
C ILE A 75 -7.29 30.31 1.42
N SER A 76 -8.17 30.87 0.59
CA SER A 76 -8.25 30.50 -0.83
C SER A 76 -6.92 30.76 -1.54
N ASN A 77 -6.31 31.92 -1.32
CA ASN A 77 -5.02 32.28 -1.91
C ASN A 77 -3.90 31.33 -1.43
N SER A 78 -3.91 30.92 -0.15
CA SER A 78 -2.94 29.97 0.38
C SER A 78 -3.10 28.58 -0.26
N ILE A 79 -4.33 28.10 -0.40
CA ILE A 79 -4.63 26.82 -1.08
C ILE A 79 -4.20 26.89 -2.54
N ASP A 80 -4.52 27.96 -3.25
CA ASP A 80 -4.15 28.13 -4.66
C ASP A 80 -2.63 28.24 -4.82
N LYS A 81 -1.91 28.88 -3.90
CA LYS A 81 -0.46 28.93 -3.87
C LYS A 81 0.15 27.52 -3.68
N ILE A 82 -0.38 26.72 -2.76
CA ILE A 82 0.06 25.33 -2.56
C ILE A 82 -0.26 24.49 -3.82
N ARG A 83 -1.46 24.65 -4.37
CA ARG A 83 -1.90 23.91 -5.57
C ARG A 83 -1.08 24.24 -6.80
N THR A 84 -0.62 25.48 -6.94
CA THR A 84 0.22 25.91 -8.08
C THR A 84 1.70 25.69 -7.84
N PHE A 85 2.10 25.41 -6.60
CA PHE A 85 3.51 25.20 -6.27
C PHE A 85 4.08 23.97 -6.98
N GLU A 86 5.26 24.15 -7.57
CA GLU A 86 5.96 23.10 -8.30
C GLU A 86 7.46 23.16 -8.01
N ILE A 87 8.09 22.00 -7.82
CA ILE A 87 9.52 21.89 -7.60
C ILE A 87 10.22 21.52 -8.92
N PRO A 88 11.30 22.23 -9.32
CA PRO A 88 12.08 21.87 -10.50
C PRO A 88 12.66 20.45 -10.42
N LYS A 89 12.94 19.82 -11.58
CA LYS A 89 13.42 18.43 -11.65
C LYS A 89 14.68 18.17 -10.82
N LYS A 90 15.69 19.05 -10.90
CA LYS A 90 16.96 18.84 -10.18
C LYS A 90 16.79 18.81 -8.66
N PRO A 91 16.17 19.82 -8.01
CA PRO A 91 15.89 19.74 -6.57
C PRO A 91 15.02 18.53 -6.21
N THR A 92 14.02 18.17 -7.03
CA THR A 92 13.18 17.00 -6.79
C THR A 92 14.01 15.72 -6.67
N LEU A 93 14.97 15.51 -7.60
CA LEU A 93 15.85 14.34 -7.56
C LEU A 93 16.72 14.31 -6.29
N ILE A 94 17.24 15.45 -5.87
CA ILE A 94 18.03 15.54 -4.63
C ILE A 94 17.17 15.19 -3.42
N ILE A 95 15.96 15.75 -3.34
CA ILE A 95 15.02 15.47 -2.24
C ILE A 95 14.65 13.98 -2.23
N LEU A 96 14.34 13.38 -3.38
CA LEU A 96 14.05 11.95 -3.49
C LEU A 96 15.23 11.11 -3.00
N LEU A 97 16.45 11.45 -3.43
CA LEU A 97 17.66 10.75 -3.04
C LEU A 97 17.86 10.80 -1.52
N ILE A 98 17.65 11.96 -0.90
CA ILE A 98 17.71 12.11 0.55
C ILE A 98 16.65 11.25 1.24
N ILE A 99 15.39 11.31 0.78
CA ILE A 99 14.28 10.53 1.37
C ILE A 99 14.58 9.03 1.29
N PHE A 100 14.99 8.53 0.12
CA PHE A 100 15.34 7.12 -0.05
C PHE A 100 16.55 6.71 0.81
N SER A 101 17.58 7.56 0.88
CA SER A 101 18.77 7.27 1.70
C SER A 101 18.42 7.20 3.19
N VAL A 102 17.60 8.13 3.67
CA VAL A 102 17.15 8.12 5.07
C VAL A 102 16.26 6.88 5.34
N TYR A 103 15.30 6.59 4.45
CA TYR A 103 14.43 5.43 4.59
C TYR A 103 15.24 4.12 4.63
N ILE A 104 16.13 3.91 3.65
CA ILE A 104 16.98 2.72 3.60
C ILE A 104 17.86 2.64 4.86
N GLY A 105 18.45 3.75 5.30
CA GLY A 105 19.30 3.78 6.49
C GLY A 105 18.56 3.44 7.79
N VAL A 106 17.28 3.82 7.89
CA VAL A 106 16.44 3.53 9.07
C VAL A 106 15.92 2.10 9.05
N SER A 107 15.45 1.60 7.89
CA SER A 107 14.80 0.29 7.80
C SER A 107 15.80 -0.87 7.59
N SER A 108 16.98 -0.63 7.01
CA SER A 108 17.94 -1.71 6.72
C SER A 108 18.43 -2.50 7.96
N PRO A 109 18.59 -1.94 9.17
CA PRO A 109 18.95 -2.74 10.35
C PRO A 109 17.92 -3.80 10.71
N GLU A 110 16.64 -3.60 10.36
CA GLU A 110 15.56 -4.55 10.64
C GLU A 110 15.68 -5.84 9.80
N LEU A 111 16.42 -5.80 8.69
CA LEU A 111 16.69 -7.00 7.89
C LEU A 111 17.49 -8.06 8.65
N LEU A 112 18.20 -7.66 9.70
CA LEU A 112 18.99 -8.55 10.54
C LEU A 112 18.22 -9.05 11.78
N LEU A 113 17.02 -8.54 12.04
CA LEU A 113 16.21 -8.97 13.17
C LEU A 113 15.53 -10.30 12.87
N ASP A 114 15.44 -11.15 13.91
CA ASP A 114 14.73 -12.41 13.85
C ASP A 114 13.22 -12.18 13.95
N GLU A 115 12.48 -12.57 12.91
CA GLU A 115 11.02 -12.43 12.86
C GLU A 115 10.28 -13.46 13.71
N SER A 116 10.90 -14.60 14.03
CA SER A 116 10.26 -15.67 14.82
C SER A 116 9.80 -15.20 16.18
N LYS A 117 10.49 -14.20 16.74
CA LYS A 117 10.14 -13.58 18.03
C LYS A 117 9.01 -12.55 17.95
N GLN A 118 8.68 -12.07 16.76
CA GLN A 118 7.70 -11.01 16.55
C GLN A 118 6.40 -11.52 15.94
N TRP A 119 6.49 -12.55 15.09
CA TRP A 119 5.38 -13.05 14.28
C TRP A 119 5.24 -14.57 14.45
N GLY A 120 4.14 -15.02 15.08
CA GLY A 120 3.87 -16.44 15.26
C GLY A 120 3.71 -17.23 13.94
N ASP A 121 3.35 -16.53 12.85
CA ASP A 121 3.20 -17.15 11.52
C ASP A 121 4.54 -17.34 10.79
N TYR A 122 5.66 -16.86 11.36
CA TYR A 122 6.97 -16.94 10.71
C TYR A 122 7.46 -18.38 10.59
N GLU A 123 7.29 -19.20 11.62
CA GLU A 123 7.67 -20.62 11.60
C GLU A 123 6.89 -21.39 10.53
N ILE A 124 5.59 -21.10 10.40
CA ILE A 124 4.74 -21.70 9.38
C ILE A 124 5.23 -21.32 7.97
N LEU A 125 5.60 -20.06 7.77
CA LEU A 125 6.17 -19.58 6.51
C LEU A 125 7.51 -20.24 6.19
N GLU A 126 8.39 -20.38 7.18
CA GLU A 126 9.69 -21.02 7.02
C GLU A 126 9.55 -22.50 6.66
N ASP A 127 8.64 -23.21 7.32
CA ASP A 127 8.35 -24.62 7.02
C ASP A 127 7.69 -24.79 5.65
N ALA A 128 6.79 -23.88 5.26
CA ALA A 128 6.24 -23.86 3.91
C ALA A 128 7.33 -23.69 2.84
N LEU A 129 8.29 -22.77 3.05
CA LEU A 129 9.40 -22.55 2.11
C LEU A 129 10.33 -23.74 1.99
N LYS A 130 10.53 -24.53 3.04
CA LYS A 130 11.39 -25.74 3.00
C LYS A 130 10.85 -26.83 2.06
N ILE A 131 9.52 -26.92 1.93
CA ILE A 131 8.87 -27.95 1.10
C ILE A 131 8.39 -27.43 -0.26
N TRP A 132 8.39 -26.11 -0.46
CA TRP A 132 7.95 -25.49 -1.70
C TRP A 132 8.96 -25.73 -2.86
N PRO A 133 8.55 -25.98 -4.13
CA PRO A 133 7.16 -25.94 -4.63
C PRO A 133 6.43 -27.29 -4.59
N ASP A 134 7.10 -28.39 -4.39
CA ASP A 134 6.59 -29.74 -4.69
C ASP A 134 6.14 -30.51 -3.44
N GLY A 135 6.28 -29.91 -2.25
CA GLY A 135 5.95 -30.56 -0.99
C GLY A 135 4.47 -30.45 -0.62
N GLU A 136 3.89 -31.60 -0.30
CA GLU A 136 2.57 -31.65 0.35
C GLU A 136 2.74 -31.62 1.87
N SER A 137 1.79 -31.00 2.57
CA SER A 137 1.76 -30.95 4.02
C SER A 137 0.36 -31.28 4.52
N GLU A 138 0.30 -32.08 5.59
CA GLU A 138 -0.96 -32.29 6.32
C GLU A 138 -1.39 -31.06 7.12
N ASN A 139 -0.48 -30.07 7.25
CA ASN A 139 -0.77 -28.83 7.95
C ASN A 139 -1.46 -27.83 7.01
N ILE A 140 -2.73 -27.58 7.25
CA ILE A 140 -3.59 -26.67 6.47
C ILE A 140 -2.99 -25.26 6.36
N TYR A 141 -2.30 -24.78 7.40
CA TYR A 141 -1.69 -23.44 7.39
C TYR A 141 -0.47 -23.37 6.45
N ILE A 142 0.24 -24.46 6.29
CA ILE A 142 1.36 -24.56 5.34
C ILE A 142 0.82 -24.61 3.90
N GLU A 143 -0.26 -25.36 3.66
CA GLU A 143 -0.93 -25.37 2.35
C GLU A 143 -1.46 -24.00 1.96
N GLU A 144 -2.11 -23.26 2.89
CA GLU A 144 -2.55 -21.88 2.64
C GLU A 144 -1.41 -20.93 2.26
N GLN A 145 -0.18 -21.14 2.75
CA GLN A 145 0.98 -20.39 2.30
C GLN A 145 1.41 -20.78 0.88
N ASN A 146 1.41 -22.06 0.57
CA ASN A 146 1.79 -22.57 -0.74
C ASN A 146 0.85 -22.12 -1.86
N ASP A 147 -0.44 -21.89 -1.57
CA ASP A 147 -1.43 -21.37 -2.51
C ASP A 147 -1.09 -19.95 -2.99
N ARG A 148 -0.30 -19.21 -2.23
CA ARG A 148 0.19 -17.86 -2.60
C ARG A 148 1.43 -17.94 -3.48
N TYR A 149 1.29 -18.54 -4.63
CA TYR A 149 2.39 -18.99 -5.49
C TYR A 149 3.41 -17.89 -5.84
N VAL A 150 2.95 -16.69 -6.22
CA VAL A 150 3.83 -15.58 -6.58
C VAL A 150 4.61 -15.08 -5.36
N ARG A 151 3.97 -15.03 -4.20
CA ARG A 151 4.62 -14.69 -2.93
C ARG A 151 5.73 -15.68 -2.59
N MET A 152 5.41 -16.97 -2.58
CA MET A 152 6.35 -18.03 -2.25
C MET A 152 7.54 -18.05 -3.21
N LEU A 153 7.29 -17.86 -4.51
CA LEU A 153 8.35 -17.74 -5.52
C LEU A 153 9.33 -16.60 -5.22
N LEU A 154 8.79 -15.42 -4.83
CA LEU A 154 9.61 -14.25 -4.52
C LEU A 154 10.39 -14.43 -3.21
N LEU A 155 9.79 -15.02 -2.19
CA LEU A 155 10.46 -15.29 -0.91
C LEU A 155 11.54 -16.34 -1.07
N ASP A 156 11.28 -17.43 -1.80
CA ASP A 156 12.27 -18.47 -2.13
C ASP A 156 13.43 -17.88 -2.94
N ALA A 157 13.14 -17.05 -3.94
CA ALA A 157 14.16 -16.33 -4.68
C ALA A 157 14.99 -15.40 -3.77
N SER A 158 14.36 -14.71 -2.81
CA SER A 158 15.06 -13.89 -1.82
C SER A 158 16.03 -14.73 -0.98
N GLN A 159 15.57 -15.87 -0.50
CA GLN A 159 16.38 -16.78 0.30
C GLN A 159 17.53 -17.39 -0.51
N LYS A 160 17.29 -17.85 -1.74
CA LYS A 160 18.31 -18.50 -2.57
C LYS A 160 19.37 -17.52 -3.09
N ILE A 161 19.00 -16.31 -3.45
CA ILE A 161 19.90 -15.32 -4.05
C ILE A 161 20.67 -14.54 -2.98
N PHE A 162 19.97 -14.11 -1.93
CA PHE A 162 20.53 -13.18 -0.93
C PHE A 162 20.78 -13.84 0.43
N GLN A 163 20.42 -15.12 0.59
CA GLN A 163 20.47 -15.84 1.87
C GLN A 163 19.69 -15.13 3.00
N ASN A 164 18.72 -14.31 2.61
CA ASN A 164 17.86 -13.56 3.51
C ASN A 164 16.49 -13.38 2.88
N ILE A 165 15.47 -13.98 3.48
CA ILE A 165 14.08 -13.95 3.02
C ILE A 165 13.50 -12.54 2.94
N LYS A 166 14.03 -11.56 3.71
CA LYS A 166 13.49 -10.21 3.88
C LYS A 166 13.96 -9.22 2.79
N ILE A 167 14.97 -9.57 1.99
CA ILE A 167 15.56 -8.63 1.02
C ILE A 167 14.55 -8.24 -0.07
N LEU A 168 13.89 -9.20 -0.72
CA LEU A 168 12.89 -8.87 -1.74
C LEU A 168 11.65 -8.16 -1.19
N PRO A 169 11.07 -8.52 -0.02
CA PRO A 169 10.07 -7.71 0.66
C PRO A 169 10.50 -6.24 0.86
N PHE A 170 11.72 -6.03 1.34
CA PHE A 170 12.26 -4.68 1.50
C PHE A 170 12.42 -3.94 0.16
N VAL A 171 12.93 -4.60 -0.87
CA VAL A 171 13.01 -4.03 -2.22
C VAL A 171 11.60 -3.67 -2.73
N ALA A 172 10.60 -4.52 -2.49
CA ALA A 172 9.22 -4.23 -2.85
C ALA A 172 8.72 -2.97 -2.14
N SER A 173 9.03 -2.78 -0.87
CA SER A 173 8.67 -1.58 -0.09
C SER A 173 9.34 -0.31 -0.64
N ILE A 174 10.61 -0.38 -1.03
CA ILE A 174 11.30 0.72 -1.74
C ILE A 174 10.58 1.06 -3.05
N LEU A 175 10.19 0.04 -3.81
CA LEU A 175 9.46 0.22 -5.06
C LEU A 175 8.03 0.77 -4.83
N VAL A 176 7.35 0.39 -3.74
CA VAL A 176 6.06 0.98 -3.34
C VAL A 176 6.20 2.49 -3.13
N ILE A 177 7.25 2.94 -2.43
CA ILE A 177 7.53 4.38 -2.25
C ILE A 177 7.74 5.04 -3.62
N LEU A 178 8.58 4.45 -4.48
CA LEU A 178 8.88 4.99 -5.80
C LEU A 178 7.62 5.11 -6.67
N PHE A 179 6.81 4.04 -6.75
CA PHE A 179 5.61 4.03 -7.57
C PHE A 179 4.49 4.91 -6.98
N THR A 180 4.44 5.09 -5.66
CA THR A 180 3.57 6.09 -5.03
C THR A 180 3.91 7.50 -5.51
N TYR A 181 5.20 7.85 -5.54
CA TYR A 181 5.66 9.12 -6.11
C TYR A 181 5.27 9.25 -7.58
N LEU A 182 5.64 8.25 -8.41
CA LEU A 182 5.42 8.29 -9.85
C LEU A 182 3.92 8.36 -10.20
N LEU A 183 3.09 7.58 -9.52
CA LEU A 183 1.64 7.57 -9.71
C LEU A 183 1.03 8.91 -9.31
N THR A 184 1.43 9.47 -8.18
CA THR A 184 0.94 10.78 -7.73
C THR A 184 1.32 11.88 -8.72
N VAL A 185 2.56 11.89 -9.21
CA VAL A 185 2.99 12.84 -10.26
C VAL A 185 2.22 12.63 -11.55
N GLN A 186 1.96 11.37 -11.93
CA GLN A 186 1.18 11.06 -13.14
C GLN A 186 -0.27 11.55 -13.07
N ILE A 187 -0.89 11.53 -11.88
CA ILE A 187 -2.29 11.94 -11.66
C ILE A 187 -2.37 13.46 -11.51
N THR A 188 -1.50 14.05 -10.72
CA THR A 188 -1.57 15.47 -10.33
C THR A 188 -0.78 16.40 -11.25
N GLU A 189 0.12 15.84 -12.06
CA GLU A 189 1.12 16.57 -12.86
C GLU A 189 2.07 17.44 -12.00
N LYS A 190 2.15 17.15 -10.67
CA LYS A 190 2.92 17.92 -9.69
C LYS A 190 3.94 17.06 -8.95
N ARG A 191 5.23 17.37 -9.08
CA ARG A 191 6.31 16.69 -8.34
C ARG A 191 6.25 16.96 -6.86
N PHE A 192 5.84 18.18 -6.47
CA PHE A 192 5.61 18.52 -5.07
C PHE A 192 4.58 17.58 -4.42
N ALA A 193 3.45 17.34 -5.09
CA ALA A 193 2.43 16.41 -4.58
C ALA A 193 3.00 14.98 -4.42
N GLY A 194 3.83 14.53 -5.38
CA GLY A 194 4.51 13.24 -5.28
C GLY A 194 5.42 13.13 -4.05
N ILE A 195 6.19 14.19 -3.76
CA ILE A 195 7.05 14.23 -2.55
C ILE A 195 6.20 14.16 -1.28
N ILE A 196 5.12 14.93 -1.20
CA ILE A 196 4.22 14.87 -0.03
C ILE A 196 3.62 13.48 0.13
N ALA A 197 3.18 12.84 -0.96
CA ALA A 197 2.60 11.50 -0.90
C ALA A 197 3.57 10.46 -0.31
N ILE A 198 4.83 10.46 -0.72
CA ILE A 198 5.83 9.54 -0.16
C ILE A 198 6.21 9.88 1.28
N LEU A 199 6.25 11.15 1.66
CA LEU A 199 6.49 11.54 3.05
C LEU A 199 5.36 11.05 3.96
N VAL A 200 4.11 11.19 3.52
CA VAL A 200 2.94 10.66 4.27
C VAL A 200 3.00 9.12 4.36
N LEU A 201 3.39 8.45 3.28
CA LEU A 201 3.53 6.99 3.28
C LEU A 201 4.59 6.52 4.28
N ILE A 202 5.80 7.11 4.24
CA ILE A 202 6.92 6.75 5.12
C ILE A 202 6.63 7.09 6.60
N GLN A 203 5.78 8.07 6.88
CA GLN A 203 5.34 8.37 8.24
C GLN A 203 4.27 7.41 8.76
N SER A 204 3.71 6.56 7.91
CA SER A 204 2.71 5.57 8.32
C SER A 204 3.36 4.48 9.19
N HIS A 205 2.95 4.39 10.43
CA HIS A 205 3.38 3.31 11.34
C HIS A 205 3.10 1.92 10.74
N THR A 206 1.96 1.74 10.08
CA THR A 206 1.62 0.47 9.43
C THR A 206 2.60 0.14 8.30
N PHE A 207 2.98 1.13 7.48
CA PHE A 207 3.93 0.90 6.42
C PHE A 207 5.32 0.51 6.96
N LEU A 208 5.85 1.28 7.92
CA LEU A 208 7.15 1.01 8.53
C LEU A 208 7.18 -0.33 9.31
N ARG A 209 6.04 -0.74 9.87
CA ARG A 209 5.96 -2.02 10.60
C ARG A 209 6.08 -3.24 9.70
N PHE A 210 5.71 -3.12 8.43
CA PHE A 210 5.64 -4.24 7.49
C PHE A 210 6.59 -4.08 6.28
N ASP A 211 7.45 -3.06 6.26
CA ASP A 211 8.28 -2.76 5.10
C ASP A 211 9.46 -3.74 4.90
N THR A 212 9.93 -4.35 5.98
CA THR A 212 11.04 -5.33 5.98
C THR A 212 10.59 -6.74 6.34
N VAL A 213 9.30 -6.97 6.61
CA VAL A 213 8.76 -8.23 7.13
C VAL A 213 8.45 -9.20 5.99
N ALA A 214 8.86 -10.48 6.14
CA ALA A 214 8.57 -11.51 5.15
C ALA A 214 7.16 -12.10 5.30
N VAL A 215 6.61 -12.13 6.53
CA VAL A 215 5.28 -12.69 6.81
C VAL A 215 4.15 -11.84 6.21
N TYR A 216 4.31 -10.51 6.20
CA TYR A 216 3.31 -9.55 5.73
C TYR A 216 3.90 -8.57 4.71
N GLU A 217 4.55 -9.10 3.71
CA GLU A 217 5.28 -8.37 2.69
C GLU A 217 4.38 -7.48 1.80
N ASN A 218 5.01 -6.49 1.17
CA ASN A 218 4.33 -5.48 0.35
C ASN A 218 4.23 -5.84 -1.15
N PHE A 219 4.44 -7.10 -1.56
CA PHE A 219 4.40 -7.50 -2.99
C PHE A 219 3.05 -7.21 -3.64
N TRP A 220 1.95 -7.57 -2.96
CA TRP A 220 0.62 -7.34 -3.49
C TRP A 220 0.31 -5.86 -3.67
N VAL A 221 0.78 -5.00 -2.74
CA VAL A 221 0.65 -3.53 -2.84
C VAL A 221 1.44 -3.01 -4.03
N LEU A 222 2.67 -3.49 -4.20
CA LEU A 222 3.53 -3.12 -5.32
C LEU A 222 2.89 -3.46 -6.66
N PHE A 223 2.45 -4.70 -6.85
CA PHE A 223 1.83 -5.12 -8.11
C PHE A 223 0.51 -4.39 -8.37
N TYR A 224 -0.27 -4.12 -7.32
CA TYR A 224 -1.48 -3.32 -7.44
C TYR A 224 -1.18 -1.88 -7.89
N LEU A 225 -0.19 -1.21 -7.29
CA LEU A 225 0.25 0.12 -7.71
C LEU A 225 0.78 0.12 -9.15
N LEU A 226 1.57 -0.90 -9.52
CA LEU A 226 2.05 -1.08 -10.89
C LEU A 226 0.89 -1.23 -11.87
N SER A 227 -0.15 -2.00 -11.54
CA SER A 227 -1.31 -2.17 -12.40
C SER A 227 -1.99 -0.83 -12.71
N ILE A 228 -2.12 0.04 -11.70
CA ILE A 228 -2.70 1.38 -11.89
C ILE A 228 -1.75 2.30 -12.67
N TYR A 229 -0.45 2.26 -12.36
CA TYR A 229 0.54 3.12 -13.00
C TYR A 229 0.64 2.89 -14.51
N VAL A 230 0.61 1.63 -14.94
CA VAL A 230 0.77 1.27 -16.36
C VAL A 230 -0.48 1.54 -17.20
N ILE A 231 -1.67 1.69 -16.60
CA ILE A 231 -2.93 1.94 -17.34
C ILE A 231 -2.79 3.07 -18.36
N LYS A 232 -2.12 4.15 -17.99
CA LYS A 232 -1.98 5.34 -18.84
C LYS A 232 -0.99 5.16 -19.99
N LYS A 233 0.01 4.29 -19.83
CA LYS A 233 1.11 4.10 -20.78
C LYS A 233 0.99 2.82 -21.58
N GLN A 234 0.67 1.72 -20.92
CA GLN A 234 0.65 0.37 -21.46
C GLN A 234 -0.49 -0.42 -20.80
N TRP A 235 -1.72 -0.03 -21.11
CA TRP A 235 -2.92 -0.60 -20.48
C TRP A 235 -3.01 -2.14 -20.54
N ILE A 236 -2.39 -2.77 -21.56
CA ILE A 236 -2.33 -4.24 -21.73
C ILE A 236 -1.59 -4.91 -20.56
N LEU A 237 -0.59 -4.25 -19.95
CA LEU A 237 0.15 -4.79 -18.82
C LEU A 237 -0.62 -4.67 -17.48
N SER A 238 -1.63 -3.80 -17.42
CA SER A 238 -2.40 -3.58 -16.19
C SER A 238 -3.06 -4.85 -15.65
N PRO A 239 -3.78 -5.66 -16.48
CA PRO A 239 -4.35 -6.92 -16.00
C PRO A 239 -3.30 -7.91 -15.49
N ILE A 240 -2.10 -7.95 -16.12
CA ILE A 240 -1.03 -8.85 -15.70
C ILE A 240 -0.56 -8.50 -14.28
N PHE A 241 -0.25 -7.24 -14.02
CA PHE A 241 0.14 -6.81 -12.67
C PHE A 241 -0.99 -6.97 -11.65
N TYR A 242 -2.24 -6.76 -12.06
CA TYR A 242 -3.39 -7.00 -11.19
C TYR A 242 -3.52 -8.48 -10.80
N ILE A 243 -3.37 -9.39 -11.76
CA ILE A 243 -3.36 -10.84 -11.51
C ILE A 243 -2.20 -11.22 -10.59
N LEU A 244 -0.99 -10.70 -10.84
CA LEU A 244 0.15 -10.93 -9.95
C LEU A 244 -0.14 -10.46 -8.52
N SER A 245 -0.77 -9.29 -8.34
CA SER A 245 -1.20 -8.81 -7.02
C SER A 245 -2.16 -9.78 -6.34
N PHE A 246 -3.07 -10.39 -7.09
CA PHE A 246 -4.01 -11.35 -6.55
C PHE A 246 -3.33 -12.64 -6.08
N PHE A 247 -2.38 -13.17 -6.85
CA PHE A 247 -1.64 -14.39 -6.50
C PHE A 247 -0.54 -14.19 -5.44
N THR A 248 -0.31 -12.98 -4.98
CA THR A 248 0.56 -12.71 -3.82
C THR A 248 -0.21 -12.63 -2.50
N LYS A 249 -1.52 -12.50 -2.54
CA LYS A 249 -2.36 -12.34 -1.37
C LYS A 249 -3.04 -13.64 -0.96
#